data_0d06d032ee1477eb56c274e2439d7cea
#
_entry.id   0d06d032ee1477eb56c274e2439d7cea
#
_cell.length_a   1.000
_cell.length_b   1.000
_cell.length_c   1.000
_cell.angle_alpha   90.00
_cell.angle_beta   90.00
_cell.angle_gamma   90.00
#
_symmetry.space_group_name_H-M   'P 1'
#
loop_
_entity.id
_entity.type
_entity.pdbx_description
1 polymer ?
#
loop_
_entity_poly.entity_id
_entity_poly.type
_entity_poly.pdbx_seq_one_letter_code
_entity_poly.pdbx_strand_id
1 'polypeptide(L)'
;VDVMASSTEATWPLDAYLDRIGYRGPREPTLSALQDICRAHAESVPFETLDAPEGVVPSLDQESVFTKVVPRRGGGACLEVNALLAAALRRIGFAVDTVLGEAWRVLERRYTGLLDHMVLLVRLDGTTWVVDVGFATLTPVLPVPLDSQPWRERGWWFRMRPTDDLIVAERAGTDGVWRPLYRFRDDPQPAEAFEDIRDHYLRRSTRMSRTLMCARWSAGRRLTLINDRLVTADRGVESVMPVGDEAQAAAVLAEIFRDHEHLVVRALRVWRRLFPDQMDPIGPTPAVSSNEERNQ
;
A
#
# COMPACT_ATOMS: atom_id res chain seq x y z
N VAL A 1 -28.30 -8.59 22.72
CA VAL A 1 -27.71 -9.92 22.52
C VAL A 1 -26.25 -9.66 22.17
N ASP A 2 -25.36 -9.81 23.19
CA ASP A 2 -23.92 -9.70 23.04
C ASP A 2 -23.42 -10.77 22.07
N VAL A 3 -23.03 -10.38 20.88
CA VAL A 3 -22.21 -11.20 20.00
C VAL A 3 -20.78 -11.05 20.51
N MET A 4 -20.40 -11.96 21.41
CA MET A 4 -19.01 -12.13 21.83
C MET A 4 -18.19 -12.52 20.60
N ALA A 5 -17.58 -11.52 19.96
CA ALA A 5 -16.57 -11.75 18.95
C ALA A 5 -15.37 -12.42 19.62
N SER A 6 -15.13 -13.68 19.33
CA SER A 6 -13.90 -14.40 19.64
C SER A 6 -12.78 -13.85 18.75
N SER A 7 -12.36 -12.62 19.00
CA SER A 7 -11.07 -12.15 18.50
C SER A 7 -10.02 -12.68 19.46
N THR A 8 -9.23 -13.66 19.03
CA THR A 8 -7.99 -14.03 19.71
C THR A 8 -7.18 -12.73 19.85
N GLU A 9 -7.07 -12.21 21.09
CA GLU A 9 -6.27 -10.99 21.34
C GLU A 9 -4.86 -11.23 20.83
N ALA A 10 -4.35 -10.26 20.07
CA ALA A 10 -3.00 -10.31 19.55
C ALA A 10 -1.99 -10.44 20.70
N THR A 11 -1.19 -11.51 20.67
CA THR A 11 -0.23 -11.84 21.76
C THR A 11 1.10 -11.11 21.60
N TRP A 12 1.39 -10.59 20.40
CA TRP A 12 2.65 -9.91 20.10
C TRP A 12 2.83 -8.57 20.89
N PRO A 13 4.07 -8.17 21.23
CA PRO A 13 4.34 -6.98 22.05
C PRO A 13 4.00 -5.69 21.29
N LEU A 14 3.04 -4.92 21.80
CA LEU A 14 2.64 -3.61 21.23
C LEU A 14 3.84 -2.63 21.17
N ASP A 15 4.68 -2.66 22.20
CA ASP A 15 5.87 -1.80 22.27
C ASP A 15 6.82 -2.04 21.09
N ALA A 16 7.03 -3.29 20.70
CA ALA A 16 7.88 -3.62 19.56
C ALA A 16 7.30 -3.08 18.24
N TYR A 17 5.97 -3.09 18.07
CA TYR A 17 5.32 -2.47 16.92
C TYR A 17 5.49 -0.94 16.93
N LEU A 18 5.24 -0.28 18.07
CA LEU A 18 5.41 1.17 18.20
C LEU A 18 6.86 1.59 17.95
N ASP A 19 7.81 0.81 18.46
CA ASP A 19 9.25 0.99 18.19
C ASP A 19 9.58 0.82 16.71
N ARG A 20 9.00 -0.19 16.04
CA ARG A 20 9.18 -0.44 14.61
C ARG A 20 8.76 0.73 13.74
N ILE A 21 7.65 1.37 14.08
CA ILE A 21 7.16 2.56 13.36
C ILE A 21 7.77 3.87 13.87
N GLY A 22 8.56 3.85 14.94
CA GLY A 22 9.19 5.05 15.53
C GLY A 22 8.23 5.92 16.32
N TYR A 23 7.08 5.40 16.74
CA TYR A 23 6.11 6.17 17.54
C TYR A 23 6.52 6.22 19.01
N ARG A 24 6.53 7.42 19.60
CA ARG A 24 6.91 7.70 21.01
C ARG A 24 5.86 8.53 21.75
N GLY A 25 4.71 8.75 21.12
CA GLY A 25 3.64 9.59 21.68
C GLY A 25 2.78 8.88 22.74
N PRO A 26 1.73 9.56 23.21
CA PRO A 26 0.76 9.02 24.18
C PRO A 26 0.04 7.78 23.63
N ARG A 27 -0.33 6.86 24.54
CA ARG A 27 -1.07 5.62 24.21
C ARG A 27 -2.54 5.73 24.63
N GLU A 28 -3.12 6.86 24.40
CA GLU A 28 -4.52 7.15 24.66
C GLU A 28 -5.25 7.30 23.32
N PRO A 29 -6.52 6.88 23.23
CA PRO A 29 -7.30 6.96 22.00
C PRO A 29 -7.74 8.40 21.72
N THR A 30 -6.81 9.25 21.32
CA THR A 30 -7.04 10.63 20.91
C THR A 30 -6.80 10.81 19.41
N LEU A 31 -7.41 11.85 18.80
CA LEU A 31 -7.20 12.14 17.40
C LEU A 31 -5.72 12.42 17.07
N SER A 32 -5.01 13.14 17.94
CA SER A 32 -3.58 13.39 17.76
C SER A 32 -2.77 12.09 17.74
N ALA A 33 -3.02 11.18 18.69
CA ALA A 33 -2.36 9.88 18.72
C ALA A 33 -2.67 9.06 17.47
N LEU A 34 -3.94 9.04 17.00
CA LEU A 34 -4.34 8.36 15.78
C LEU A 34 -3.58 8.91 14.56
N GLN A 35 -3.52 10.23 14.41
CA GLN A 35 -2.82 10.90 13.32
C GLN A 35 -1.32 10.58 13.32
N ASP A 36 -0.68 10.62 14.47
CA ASP A 36 0.75 10.38 14.61
C ASP A 36 1.12 8.91 14.40
N ILE A 37 0.29 7.96 14.87
CA ILE A 37 0.47 6.53 14.62
C ILE A 37 0.30 6.21 13.12
N CYS A 38 -0.73 6.73 12.47
CA CYS A 38 -0.96 6.53 11.04
C CYS A 38 0.22 7.07 10.21
N ARG A 39 0.68 8.29 10.53
CA ARG A 39 1.86 8.89 9.88
C ARG A 39 3.12 8.05 10.10
N ALA A 40 3.40 7.68 11.33
CA ALA A 40 4.56 6.87 11.68
C ALA A 40 4.56 5.52 10.96
N HIS A 41 3.40 4.86 10.89
CA HIS A 41 3.26 3.60 10.15
C HIS A 41 3.52 3.81 8.64
N ALA A 42 2.82 4.74 8.00
CA ALA A 42 2.90 4.98 6.56
C ALA A 42 4.31 5.38 6.09
N GLU A 43 5.08 6.04 6.94
CA GLU A 43 6.45 6.47 6.65
C GLU A 43 7.51 5.39 6.96
N SER A 44 7.18 4.42 7.82
CA SER A 44 8.13 3.40 8.29
C SER A 44 7.94 2.04 7.63
N VAL A 45 6.69 1.63 7.35
CA VAL A 45 6.35 0.32 6.81
C VAL A 45 6.05 0.46 5.32
N PRO A 46 6.84 -0.14 4.43
CA PRO A 46 6.57 -0.11 3.00
C PRO A 46 5.37 -1.00 2.65
N PHE A 47 4.58 -0.55 1.67
CA PHE A 47 3.65 -1.44 0.99
C PHE A 47 4.41 -2.35 0.02
N GLU A 48 4.11 -3.65 -0.01
CA GLU A 48 4.69 -4.57 -0.99
C GLU A 48 3.79 -5.79 -1.23
N THR A 49 3.89 -6.37 -2.42
CA THR A 49 3.17 -7.57 -2.83
C THR A 49 4.11 -8.70 -3.24
N LEU A 50 5.28 -8.81 -2.60
CA LEU A 50 6.33 -9.74 -3.01
C LEU A 50 5.95 -11.22 -2.84
N ASP A 51 5.09 -11.52 -1.88
CA ASP A 51 4.65 -12.89 -1.59
C ASP A 51 3.90 -13.52 -2.76
N ALA A 52 2.93 -12.82 -3.34
CA ALA A 52 2.08 -13.36 -4.39
C ALA A 52 2.85 -13.77 -5.68
N PRO A 53 3.77 -12.95 -6.22
CA PRO A 53 4.65 -13.40 -7.31
C PRO A 53 5.53 -14.59 -6.95
N GLU A 54 5.91 -14.78 -5.71
CA GLU A 54 6.70 -15.92 -5.25
C GLU A 54 5.84 -17.16 -4.95
N GLY A 55 4.53 -17.07 -5.12
CA GLY A 55 3.59 -18.16 -4.87
C GLY A 55 3.30 -18.36 -3.38
N VAL A 56 3.62 -17.38 -2.55
CA VAL A 56 3.31 -17.39 -1.12
C VAL A 56 1.99 -16.67 -0.88
N VAL A 57 1.12 -17.32 -0.10
CA VAL A 57 -0.16 -16.74 0.32
C VAL A 57 0.11 -15.79 1.49
N PRO A 58 -0.19 -14.49 1.38
CA PRO A 58 -0.09 -13.57 2.52
C PRO A 58 -0.92 -14.08 3.69
N SER A 59 -0.36 -14.07 4.88
CA SER A 59 -1.09 -14.47 6.08
C SER A 59 -1.92 -13.33 6.63
N LEU A 60 -3.10 -13.63 7.16
CA LEU A 60 -3.88 -12.71 8.00
C LEU A 60 -3.79 -13.06 9.49
N ASP A 61 -3.09 -14.14 9.82
CA ASP A 61 -2.74 -14.45 11.20
C ASP A 61 -1.89 -13.32 11.78
N GLN A 62 -2.36 -12.74 12.86
CA GLN A 62 -1.77 -11.52 13.42
C GLN A 62 -0.31 -11.71 13.88
N GLU A 63 0.05 -12.90 14.40
CA GLU A 63 1.40 -13.22 14.83
C GLU A 63 2.36 -13.33 13.64
N SER A 64 1.91 -13.95 12.54
CA SER A 64 2.67 -14.08 11.30
C SER A 64 2.91 -12.72 10.66
N VAL A 65 1.88 -11.86 10.58
CA VAL A 65 2.00 -10.49 10.04
C VAL A 65 2.91 -9.64 10.91
N PHE A 66 2.75 -9.71 12.23
CA PHE A 66 3.64 -9.02 13.16
C PHE A 66 5.11 -9.46 12.95
N THR A 67 5.35 -10.77 12.86
CA THR A 67 6.70 -11.31 12.64
C THR A 67 7.31 -10.84 11.33
N LYS A 68 6.51 -10.75 10.26
CA LYS A 68 6.94 -10.24 8.96
C LYS A 68 7.31 -8.74 9.03
N VAL A 69 6.45 -7.92 9.62
CA VAL A 69 6.58 -6.47 9.59
C VAL A 69 7.54 -5.95 10.66
N VAL A 70 7.52 -6.51 11.87
CA VAL A 70 8.26 -5.95 13.02
C VAL A 70 9.66 -6.54 13.13
N PRO A 71 9.90 -7.78 13.59
CA PRO A 71 11.27 -8.26 13.77
C PRO A 71 12.00 -8.49 12.44
N ARG A 72 11.31 -8.94 11.39
CA ARG A 72 11.94 -9.12 10.07
C ARG A 72 12.02 -7.83 9.26
N ARG A 73 11.44 -6.72 9.77
CA ARG A 73 11.45 -5.40 9.13
C ARG A 73 10.92 -5.44 7.69
N GLY A 74 9.96 -6.30 7.40
CA GLY A 74 9.28 -6.39 6.11
C GLY A 74 8.28 -5.27 5.89
N GLY A 75 7.62 -5.34 4.73
CA GLY A 75 6.38 -4.63 4.41
C GLY A 75 5.19 -5.59 4.38
N GLY A 76 4.14 -5.19 3.70
CA GLY A 76 2.99 -6.06 3.46
C GLY A 76 1.99 -5.47 2.48
N ALA A 77 1.07 -6.32 2.02
CA ALA A 77 -0.08 -5.91 1.24
C ALA A 77 -1.15 -5.25 2.13
N CYS A 78 -2.17 -4.66 1.51
CA CYS A 78 -3.24 -3.93 2.21
C CYS A 78 -3.86 -4.71 3.37
N LEU A 79 -4.17 -5.99 3.16
CA LEU A 79 -4.77 -6.84 4.18
C LEU A 79 -3.84 -7.04 5.39
N GLU A 80 -2.53 -7.16 5.16
CA GLU A 80 -1.55 -7.37 6.22
C GLU A 80 -1.31 -6.10 7.04
N VAL A 81 -0.95 -4.99 6.37
CA VAL A 81 -0.55 -3.77 7.09
C VAL A 81 -1.73 -3.06 7.75
N ASN A 82 -2.93 -3.07 7.14
CA ASN A 82 -4.13 -2.51 7.76
C ASN A 82 -4.62 -3.40 8.92
N ALA A 83 -4.55 -4.73 8.81
CA ALA A 83 -4.90 -5.62 9.93
C ALA A 83 -3.96 -5.43 11.12
N LEU A 84 -2.65 -5.29 10.88
CA LEU A 84 -1.66 -5.04 11.93
C LEU A 84 -1.92 -3.69 12.62
N LEU A 85 -2.19 -2.64 11.84
CA LEU A 85 -2.53 -1.32 12.40
C LEU A 85 -3.83 -1.40 13.20
N ALA A 86 -4.88 -2.06 12.69
CA ALA A 86 -6.15 -2.23 13.40
C ALA A 86 -5.96 -2.91 14.75
N ALA A 87 -5.16 -3.99 14.80
CA ALA A 87 -4.85 -4.69 16.04
C ALA A 87 -4.08 -3.80 17.03
N ALA A 88 -3.11 -3.02 16.56
CA ALA A 88 -2.38 -2.07 17.39
C ALA A 88 -3.29 -0.98 17.96
N LEU A 89 -4.15 -0.39 17.12
CA LEU A 89 -5.08 0.66 17.53
C LEU A 89 -6.10 0.15 18.56
N ARG A 90 -6.68 -1.05 18.36
CA ARG A 90 -7.59 -1.66 19.33
C ARG A 90 -6.93 -1.87 20.68
N ARG A 91 -5.67 -2.29 20.72
CA ARG A 91 -4.91 -2.46 21.97
C ARG A 91 -4.55 -1.15 22.67
N ILE A 92 -4.51 -0.03 21.94
CA ILE A 92 -4.39 1.32 22.51
C ILE A 92 -5.75 1.80 23.07
N GLY A 93 -6.86 1.17 22.66
CA GLY A 93 -8.21 1.50 23.13
C GLY A 93 -9.09 2.20 22.08
N PHE A 94 -8.66 2.30 20.83
CA PHE A 94 -9.51 2.81 19.76
C PHE A 94 -10.61 1.79 19.38
N ALA A 95 -11.81 2.28 19.09
CA ALA A 95 -12.86 1.50 18.46
C ALA A 95 -12.61 1.46 16.95
N VAL A 96 -12.21 0.29 16.45
CA VAL A 96 -11.80 0.10 15.05
C VAL A 96 -12.65 -0.99 14.40
N ASP A 97 -13.35 -0.63 13.34
CA ASP A 97 -14.01 -1.55 12.44
C ASP A 97 -13.16 -1.77 11.19
N THR A 98 -13.29 -2.94 10.57
CA THR A 98 -12.69 -3.25 9.27
C THR A 98 -13.78 -3.42 8.23
N VAL A 99 -13.63 -2.78 7.07
CA VAL A 99 -14.57 -2.85 5.96
C VAL A 99 -13.88 -3.28 4.69
N LEU A 100 -14.64 -3.89 3.79
CA LEU A 100 -14.18 -4.32 2.48
C LEU A 100 -14.35 -3.22 1.45
N GLY A 101 -13.28 -2.98 0.70
CA GLY A 101 -13.25 -2.03 -0.40
C GLY A 101 -12.87 -2.67 -1.73
N GLU A 102 -13.24 -1.99 -2.78
CA GLU A 102 -12.85 -2.29 -4.14
C GLU A 102 -11.86 -1.23 -4.63
N ALA A 103 -10.63 -1.64 -4.94
CA ALA A 103 -9.56 -0.73 -5.34
C ALA A 103 -9.73 -0.20 -6.77
N TRP A 104 -9.35 1.06 -6.97
CA TRP A 104 -9.19 1.65 -8.29
C TRP A 104 -7.80 1.42 -8.84
N ARG A 105 -7.72 0.89 -10.05
CA ARG A 105 -6.46 0.65 -10.76
C ARG A 105 -6.08 1.87 -11.58
N VAL A 106 -5.10 2.60 -11.10
CA VAL A 106 -4.70 3.89 -11.70
C VAL A 106 -4.23 3.77 -13.15
N LEU A 107 -3.47 2.74 -13.48
CA LEU A 107 -2.95 2.51 -14.83
C LEU A 107 -4.03 2.03 -15.81
N GLU A 108 -4.99 1.24 -15.32
CA GLU A 108 -6.07 0.67 -16.13
C GLU A 108 -7.34 1.52 -16.12
N ARG A 109 -7.40 2.52 -15.26
CA ARG A 109 -8.52 3.45 -15.10
C ARG A 109 -9.87 2.75 -14.90
N ARG A 110 -9.90 1.73 -14.04
CA ARG A 110 -11.11 0.96 -13.67
C ARG A 110 -11.00 0.39 -12.27
N TYR A 111 -12.12 0.05 -11.69
CA TYR A 111 -12.16 -0.73 -10.45
C TYR A 111 -11.74 -2.18 -10.70
N THR A 112 -11.26 -2.85 -9.66
CA THR A 112 -10.78 -4.24 -9.73
C THR A 112 -11.87 -5.24 -10.09
N GLY A 113 -13.11 -4.95 -9.77
CA GLY A 113 -14.25 -5.88 -9.88
C GLY A 113 -14.30 -6.88 -8.73
N LEU A 114 -13.49 -6.66 -7.68
CA LEU A 114 -13.37 -7.53 -6.50
C LEU A 114 -13.30 -6.67 -5.24
N LEU A 115 -13.82 -7.18 -4.13
CA LEU A 115 -13.62 -6.60 -2.80
C LEU A 115 -12.24 -7.07 -2.30
N ASP A 116 -11.19 -6.41 -2.75
CA ASP A 116 -9.79 -6.83 -2.60
C ASP A 116 -8.95 -5.86 -1.74
N HIS A 117 -9.61 -4.94 -1.05
CA HIS A 117 -8.94 -3.95 -0.23
C HIS A 117 -9.58 -3.85 1.16
N MET A 118 -8.75 -3.77 2.20
CA MET A 118 -9.18 -3.52 3.57
C MET A 118 -9.08 -2.03 3.89
N VAL A 119 -10.14 -1.46 4.43
CA VAL A 119 -10.19 -0.09 4.95
C VAL A 119 -10.54 -0.13 6.42
N LEU A 120 -10.00 0.77 7.23
CA LEU A 120 -10.31 0.88 8.65
C LEU A 120 -11.25 2.06 8.91
N LEU A 121 -12.25 1.84 9.73
CA LEU A 121 -13.11 2.87 10.27
C LEU A 121 -12.84 2.99 11.77
N VAL A 122 -12.31 4.14 12.19
CA VAL A 122 -12.01 4.42 13.60
C VAL A 122 -13.10 5.36 14.15
N ARG A 123 -13.84 4.89 15.13
CA ARG A 123 -14.89 5.67 15.78
C ARG A 123 -14.29 6.40 16.99
N LEU A 124 -14.29 7.75 16.94
CA LEU A 124 -13.69 8.57 17.97
C LEU A 124 -14.48 9.87 18.14
N ASP A 125 -14.90 10.18 19.37
CA ASP A 125 -15.62 11.42 19.74
C ASP A 125 -16.83 11.73 18.84
N GLY A 126 -17.63 10.68 18.53
CA GLY A 126 -18.81 10.81 17.69
C GLY A 126 -18.53 10.93 16.18
N THR A 127 -17.27 10.94 15.77
CA THR A 127 -16.83 10.99 14.37
C THR A 127 -16.29 9.64 13.92
N THR A 128 -16.63 9.21 12.69
CA THR A 128 -16.01 8.08 12.03
C THR A 128 -14.87 8.57 11.14
N TRP A 129 -13.68 8.03 11.37
CA TRP A 129 -12.46 8.36 10.64
C TRP A 129 -12.07 7.21 9.73
N VAL A 130 -11.88 7.51 8.46
CA VAL A 130 -11.33 6.56 7.48
C VAL A 130 -9.81 6.55 7.60
N VAL A 131 -9.25 5.37 7.82
CA VAL A 131 -7.81 5.15 7.97
C VAL A 131 -7.38 4.07 6.98
N ASP A 132 -6.30 4.34 6.24
CA ASP A 132 -5.74 3.39 5.28
C ASP A 132 -4.24 3.63 5.11
N VAL A 133 -3.43 2.71 5.60
CA VAL A 133 -1.96 2.73 5.44
C VAL A 133 -1.48 1.71 4.40
N GLY A 134 -2.42 0.94 3.84
CA GLY A 134 -2.15 -0.20 2.98
C GLY A 134 -2.52 0.00 1.51
N PHE A 135 -2.75 1.21 1.03
CA PHE A 135 -3.04 1.43 -0.38
C PHE A 135 -1.75 1.65 -1.18
N ALA A 136 -1.59 0.91 -2.29
CA ALA A 136 -0.35 0.92 -3.07
C ALA A 136 -0.01 2.29 -3.67
N THR A 137 -1.02 3.00 -4.20
CA THR A 137 -0.83 4.33 -4.78
C THR A 137 -1.05 5.43 -3.74
N LEU A 138 -1.33 6.65 -4.18
CA LEU A 138 -1.54 7.78 -3.30
C LEU A 138 -2.83 7.63 -2.47
N THR A 139 -2.71 7.73 -1.15
CA THR A 139 -3.81 7.80 -0.18
C THR A 139 -3.47 8.83 0.89
N PRO A 140 -4.45 9.37 1.63
CA PRO A 140 -4.13 10.19 2.81
C PRO A 140 -3.29 9.40 3.80
N VAL A 141 -2.30 10.06 4.39
CA VAL A 141 -1.53 9.50 5.50
C VAL A 141 -2.28 9.70 6.82
N LEU A 142 -3.02 10.81 6.90
CA LEU A 142 -3.80 11.15 8.08
C LEU A 142 -5.22 10.58 7.99
N PRO A 143 -5.85 10.26 9.14
CA PRO A 143 -7.26 9.89 9.19
C PRO A 143 -8.15 10.97 8.56
N VAL A 144 -9.12 10.58 7.75
CA VAL A 144 -10.05 11.48 7.08
C VAL A 144 -11.45 11.27 7.67
N PRO A 145 -12.15 12.33 8.14
CA PRO A 145 -13.52 12.18 8.59
C PRO A 145 -14.42 11.68 7.46
N LEU A 146 -15.27 10.69 7.75
CA LEU A 146 -16.12 10.04 6.76
C LEU A 146 -17.12 11.00 6.10
N ASP A 147 -17.61 11.96 6.85
CA ASP A 147 -18.62 12.96 6.45
C ASP A 147 -18.03 14.34 6.17
N SER A 148 -16.73 14.42 5.97
CA SER A 148 -16.03 15.70 5.88
C SER A 148 -16.18 16.39 4.53
N GLN A 149 -16.04 17.72 4.58
CA GLN A 149 -15.65 18.51 3.43
C GLN A 149 -14.28 18.06 2.90
N PRO A 150 -13.92 18.38 1.65
CA PRO A 150 -12.64 18.01 1.12
C PRO A 150 -11.47 18.37 2.04
N TRP A 151 -10.64 17.39 2.33
CA TRP A 151 -9.46 17.51 3.20
C TRP A 151 -8.21 17.73 2.37
N ARG A 152 -7.29 18.57 2.85
CA ARG A 152 -6.04 18.84 2.13
C ARG A 152 -4.83 18.33 2.90
N GLU A 153 -4.03 17.49 2.23
CA GLU A 153 -2.79 16.96 2.76
C GLU A 153 -1.71 16.88 1.67
N ARG A 154 -0.48 17.35 1.97
CA ARG A 154 0.71 17.26 1.09
C ARG A 154 0.46 17.74 -0.36
N GLY A 155 -0.36 18.76 -0.52
CA GLY A 155 -0.70 19.32 -1.84
C GLY A 155 -1.86 18.65 -2.56
N TRP A 156 -2.42 17.58 -1.99
CA TRP A 156 -3.55 16.84 -2.53
C TRP A 156 -4.82 17.16 -1.76
N TRP A 157 -5.94 17.14 -2.47
CA TRP A 157 -7.28 17.13 -1.89
C TRP A 157 -7.79 15.71 -1.82
N PHE A 158 -8.45 15.37 -0.73
CA PHE A 158 -9.13 14.08 -0.51
C PHE A 158 -10.55 14.33 -0.09
N ARG A 159 -11.45 13.41 -0.44
CA ARG A 159 -12.83 13.40 0.07
C ARG A 159 -13.38 11.99 0.10
N MET A 160 -14.35 11.79 0.99
CA MET A 160 -15.23 10.63 1.00
C MET A 160 -16.55 11.07 0.40
N ARG A 161 -16.87 10.61 -0.82
CA ARG A 161 -18.09 11.00 -1.52
C ARG A 161 -19.12 9.88 -1.41
N PRO A 162 -20.23 10.09 -0.64
CA PRO A 162 -21.32 9.13 -0.58
C PRO A 162 -22.00 9.02 -1.95
N THR A 163 -22.38 7.81 -2.30
CA THR A 163 -23.32 7.47 -3.36
C THR A 163 -24.46 6.69 -2.72
N ASP A 164 -25.42 6.18 -3.51
CA ASP A 164 -26.60 5.50 -2.94
C ASP A 164 -26.24 4.42 -1.93
N ASP A 165 -25.30 3.54 -2.29
CA ASP A 165 -24.91 2.38 -1.47
C ASP A 165 -23.44 2.37 -1.07
N LEU A 166 -22.60 3.24 -1.61
CA LEU A 166 -21.18 3.18 -1.49
C LEU A 166 -20.60 4.54 -1.09
N ILE A 167 -19.43 4.48 -0.46
CA ILE A 167 -18.59 5.63 -0.22
C ILE A 167 -17.41 5.50 -1.17
N VAL A 168 -17.16 6.55 -1.95
CA VAL A 168 -16.03 6.61 -2.88
C VAL A 168 -14.96 7.51 -2.28
N ALA A 169 -13.81 6.95 -1.96
CA ALA A 169 -12.62 7.69 -1.61
C ALA A 169 -12.00 8.27 -2.88
N GLU A 170 -11.83 9.58 -2.92
CA GLU A 170 -11.33 10.30 -4.09
C GLU A 170 -10.21 11.25 -3.73
N ARG A 171 -9.35 11.53 -4.69
CA ARG A 171 -8.30 12.54 -4.60
C ARG A 171 -8.34 13.50 -5.79
N ALA A 172 -7.86 14.73 -5.57
CA ALA A 172 -7.58 15.68 -6.64
C ALA A 172 -6.22 16.36 -6.42
N GLY A 173 -5.50 16.55 -7.51
CA GLY A 173 -4.22 17.25 -7.53
C GLY A 173 -4.39 18.73 -7.88
N THR A 174 -3.31 19.33 -8.39
CA THR A 174 -3.30 20.74 -8.83
C THR A 174 -4.20 21.03 -10.03
N ASP A 175 -4.55 20.00 -10.79
CA ASP A 175 -5.50 20.09 -11.91
C ASP A 175 -6.98 20.14 -11.48
N GLY A 176 -7.27 19.96 -10.18
CA GLY A 176 -8.61 19.97 -9.62
C GLY A 176 -9.50 18.80 -10.02
N VAL A 177 -8.98 17.82 -10.76
CA VAL A 177 -9.77 16.68 -11.25
C VAL A 177 -9.84 15.59 -10.20
N TRP A 178 -11.05 15.26 -9.75
CA TRP A 178 -11.29 14.18 -8.80
C TRP A 178 -11.10 12.81 -9.45
N ARG A 179 -10.29 11.99 -8.83
CA ARG A 179 -9.97 10.61 -9.27
C ARG A 179 -10.24 9.64 -8.13
N PRO A 180 -10.91 8.50 -8.40
CA PRO A 180 -11.15 7.52 -7.37
C PRO A 180 -9.85 6.85 -6.89
N LEU A 181 -9.88 6.42 -5.63
CA LEU A 181 -8.87 5.56 -4.98
C LEU A 181 -9.45 4.16 -4.79
N TYR A 182 -10.53 4.10 -4.05
CA TYR A 182 -11.30 2.88 -3.81
C TYR A 182 -12.75 3.25 -3.45
N ARG A 183 -13.61 2.26 -3.37
CA ARG A 183 -14.98 2.42 -2.87
C ARG A 183 -15.30 1.32 -1.89
N PHE A 184 -16.13 1.59 -0.91
CA PHE A 184 -16.49 0.66 0.16
C PHE A 184 -17.90 0.95 0.69
N ARG A 185 -18.42 0.05 1.53
CA ARG A 185 -19.63 0.28 2.35
C ARG A 185 -19.21 0.49 3.80
N ASP A 186 -19.96 1.31 4.56
CA ASP A 186 -19.85 1.32 6.02
C ASP A 186 -20.60 0.09 6.58
N ASP A 187 -20.02 -1.09 6.32
CA ASP A 187 -20.52 -2.39 6.69
C ASP A 187 -19.37 -3.21 7.29
N PRO A 188 -19.20 -3.16 8.63
CA PRO A 188 -18.12 -3.85 9.31
C PRO A 188 -18.10 -5.34 9.01
N GLN A 189 -16.93 -5.86 8.66
CA GLN A 189 -16.71 -7.24 8.31
C GLN A 189 -15.89 -7.97 9.36
N PRO A 190 -16.22 -9.22 9.69
CA PRO A 190 -15.41 -10.04 10.56
C PRO A 190 -14.10 -10.45 9.88
N ALA A 191 -13.12 -10.89 10.67
CA ALA A 191 -11.79 -11.26 10.16
C ALA A 191 -11.86 -12.38 9.10
N GLU A 192 -12.79 -13.31 9.26
CA GLU A 192 -13.02 -14.46 8.37
C GLU A 192 -13.40 -14.03 6.95
N ALA A 193 -14.12 -12.92 6.78
CA ALA A 193 -14.48 -12.40 5.46
C ALA A 193 -13.25 -12.00 4.64
N PHE A 194 -12.17 -11.58 5.30
CA PHE A 194 -10.91 -11.25 4.63
C PHE A 194 -10.09 -12.49 4.28
N GLU A 195 -10.20 -13.59 5.07
CA GLU A 195 -9.59 -14.87 4.74
C GLU A 195 -10.16 -15.44 3.44
N ASP A 196 -11.48 -15.46 3.31
CA ASP A 196 -12.15 -15.93 2.10
C ASP A 196 -11.75 -15.15 0.86
N ILE A 197 -11.61 -13.82 0.99
CA ILE A 197 -11.19 -12.95 -0.12
C ILE A 197 -9.73 -13.18 -0.47
N ARG A 198 -8.84 -13.26 0.52
CA ARG A 198 -7.44 -13.61 0.31
C ARG A 198 -7.33 -14.92 -0.48
N ASP A 199 -8.01 -15.94 -0.06
CA ASP A 199 -7.98 -17.26 -0.68
C ASP A 199 -8.56 -17.24 -2.11
N HIS A 200 -9.67 -16.51 -2.32
CA HIS A 200 -10.25 -16.33 -3.64
C HIS A 200 -9.29 -15.60 -4.59
N TYR A 201 -8.70 -14.53 -4.10
CA TYR A 201 -7.79 -13.69 -4.86
C TYR A 201 -6.53 -14.43 -5.30
N LEU A 202 -5.95 -15.22 -4.41
CA LEU A 202 -4.72 -15.96 -4.67
C LEU A 202 -4.95 -17.21 -5.55
N ARG A 203 -6.04 -17.94 -5.35
CA ARG A 203 -6.33 -19.15 -6.13
C ARG A 203 -6.84 -18.86 -7.54
N ARG A 204 -7.53 -17.73 -7.74
CA ARG A 204 -8.14 -17.37 -9.03
C ARG A 204 -7.41 -16.30 -9.82
N SER A 205 -6.56 -15.54 -9.20
CA SER A 205 -5.88 -14.43 -9.85
C SER A 205 -4.46 -14.77 -10.27
N THR A 206 -4.29 -15.21 -11.51
CA THR A 206 -3.00 -15.24 -12.19
C THR A 206 -2.36 -13.86 -12.28
N ARG A 207 -3.10 -12.79 -11.96
CA ARG A 207 -2.64 -11.41 -12.03
C ARG A 207 -1.74 -11.05 -10.85
N MET A 208 -2.13 -11.33 -9.59
CA MET A 208 -1.27 -10.99 -8.43
C MET A 208 0.07 -11.71 -8.48
N SER A 209 0.08 -12.96 -8.95
CA SER A 209 1.32 -13.69 -9.18
C SER A 209 2.20 -13.11 -10.30
N ARG A 210 1.67 -12.16 -11.08
CA ARG A 210 2.37 -11.44 -12.17
C ARG A 210 2.45 -9.94 -11.95
N THR A 211 2.16 -9.46 -10.74
CA THR A 211 2.18 -8.04 -10.44
C THR A 211 3.09 -7.76 -9.26
N LEU A 212 4.17 -7.04 -9.52
CA LEU A 212 5.02 -6.45 -8.50
C LEU A 212 4.48 -5.06 -8.17
N MET A 213 4.15 -4.83 -6.90
CA MET A 213 3.86 -3.50 -6.40
C MET A 213 4.69 -3.24 -5.14
N CYS A 214 5.43 -2.15 -5.15
CA CYS A 214 6.20 -1.69 -4.00
C CYS A 214 6.00 -0.19 -3.86
N ALA A 215 5.66 0.28 -2.66
CA ALA A 215 5.40 1.69 -2.46
C ALA A 215 5.80 2.18 -1.07
N ARG A 216 6.20 3.45 -0.99
CA ARG A 216 6.51 4.14 0.27
C ARG A 216 6.36 5.65 0.14
N TRP A 217 6.08 6.30 1.26
CA TRP A 217 6.29 7.73 1.40
C TRP A 217 7.78 8.03 1.59
N SER A 218 8.32 8.92 0.79
CA SER A 218 9.73 9.32 0.82
C SER A 218 9.84 10.82 0.62
N ALA A 219 10.42 11.54 1.59
CA ALA A 219 10.65 12.99 1.53
C ALA A 219 9.40 13.79 1.08
N GLY A 220 8.22 13.41 1.58
CA GLY A 220 6.95 14.09 1.28
C GLY A 220 6.28 13.68 -0.03
N ARG A 221 6.88 12.80 -0.82
CA ARG A 221 6.31 12.22 -2.05
C ARG A 221 5.97 10.74 -1.89
N ARG A 222 4.97 10.25 -2.58
CA ARG A 222 4.66 8.83 -2.70
C ARG A 222 5.33 8.26 -3.93
N LEU A 223 6.16 7.24 -3.73
CA LEU A 223 6.74 6.44 -4.80
C LEU A 223 6.02 5.11 -4.85
N THR A 224 5.61 4.68 -6.03
CA THR A 224 4.98 3.38 -6.25
C THR A 224 5.54 2.77 -7.52
N LEU A 225 6.28 1.69 -7.39
CA LEU A 225 6.64 0.84 -8.52
C LEU A 225 5.51 -0.15 -8.76
N ILE A 226 4.90 -0.12 -9.93
CA ILE A 226 3.91 -1.09 -10.40
C ILE A 226 4.52 -1.76 -11.63
N ASN A 227 5.00 -2.97 -11.48
CA ASN A 227 5.68 -3.69 -12.55
C ASN A 227 6.90 -2.89 -13.07
N ASP A 228 6.82 -2.44 -14.32
CA ASP A 228 7.82 -1.63 -15.02
C ASP A 228 7.46 -0.13 -15.06
N ARG A 229 6.56 0.33 -14.19
CA ARG A 229 6.10 1.72 -14.12
C ARG A 229 6.33 2.31 -12.74
N LEU A 230 7.07 3.41 -12.70
CA LEU A 230 7.17 4.25 -11.51
C LEU A 230 6.08 5.31 -11.53
N VAL A 231 5.16 5.24 -10.58
CA VAL A 231 4.17 6.28 -10.30
C VAL A 231 4.70 7.13 -9.16
N THR A 232 4.87 8.42 -9.41
CA THR A 232 5.29 9.39 -8.39
C THR A 232 4.17 10.39 -8.14
N ALA A 233 3.78 10.56 -6.88
CA ALA A 233 2.84 11.60 -6.45
C ALA A 233 3.54 12.59 -5.52
N ASP A 234 3.72 13.83 -5.98
CA ASP A 234 4.42 14.88 -5.26
C ASP A 234 3.63 16.21 -5.37
N ARG A 235 3.35 16.84 -4.24
CA ARG A 235 2.75 18.18 -4.13
C ARG A 235 1.57 18.44 -5.07
N GLY A 236 0.68 17.46 -5.20
CA GLY A 236 -0.53 17.57 -6.03
C GLY A 236 -0.32 17.24 -7.51
N VAL A 237 0.86 16.76 -7.89
CA VAL A 237 1.17 16.29 -9.25
C VAL A 237 1.47 14.80 -9.25
N GLU A 238 0.87 14.06 -10.18
CA GLU A 238 1.19 12.65 -10.40
C GLU A 238 1.87 12.50 -11.77
N SER A 239 2.95 11.71 -11.78
CA SER A 239 3.65 11.33 -13.00
C SER A 239 3.84 9.81 -13.07
N VAL A 240 3.87 9.28 -14.28
CA VAL A 240 4.13 7.86 -14.55
C VAL A 240 5.29 7.78 -15.52
N MET A 241 6.35 7.08 -15.11
CA MET A 241 7.54 6.88 -15.95
C MET A 241 7.82 5.39 -16.15
N PRO A 242 8.28 4.98 -17.33
CA PRO A 242 8.74 3.62 -17.54
C PRO A 242 10.05 3.37 -16.77
N VAL A 243 10.21 2.14 -16.31
CA VAL A 243 11.46 1.59 -15.75
C VAL A 243 11.95 0.58 -16.79
N GLY A 244 12.94 0.97 -17.56
CA GLY A 244 13.33 0.27 -18.79
C GLY A 244 14.39 -0.82 -18.61
N ASP A 245 15.11 -0.81 -17.46
CA ASP A 245 16.18 -1.78 -17.21
C ASP A 245 16.32 -2.09 -15.70
N GLU A 246 17.14 -3.07 -15.41
CA GLU A 246 17.39 -3.54 -14.05
C GLU A 246 18.07 -2.47 -13.18
N ALA A 247 18.96 -1.65 -13.73
CA ALA A 247 19.66 -0.62 -12.96
C ALA A 247 18.68 0.47 -12.49
N GLN A 248 17.73 0.85 -13.34
CA GLN A 248 16.64 1.76 -12.98
C GLN A 248 15.71 1.12 -11.95
N ALA A 249 15.34 -0.17 -12.11
CA ALA A 249 14.54 -0.90 -11.15
C ALA A 249 15.24 -0.94 -9.78
N ALA A 250 16.53 -1.24 -9.74
CA ALA A 250 17.34 -1.26 -8.53
C ALA A 250 17.36 0.10 -7.83
N ALA A 251 17.56 1.18 -8.57
CA ALA A 251 17.58 2.54 -8.01
C ALA A 251 16.22 2.93 -7.41
N VAL A 252 15.12 2.62 -8.10
CA VAL A 252 13.76 2.87 -7.61
C VAL A 252 13.45 2.06 -6.35
N LEU A 253 13.78 0.77 -6.37
CA LEU A 253 13.55 -0.12 -5.22
C LEU A 253 14.41 0.26 -4.01
N ALA A 254 15.67 0.69 -4.23
CA ALA A 254 16.52 1.20 -3.17
C ALA A 254 15.95 2.46 -2.52
N GLU A 255 15.30 3.35 -3.29
CA GLU A 255 14.62 4.51 -2.73
C GLU A 255 13.34 4.12 -1.98
N ILE A 256 12.54 3.19 -2.50
CA ILE A 256 11.30 2.71 -1.84
C ILE A 256 11.66 1.99 -0.54
N PHE A 257 12.61 1.09 -0.57
CA PHE A 257 12.92 0.23 0.58
C PHE A 257 14.02 0.76 1.51
N ARG A 258 14.80 1.76 1.10
CA ARG A 258 15.86 2.43 1.89
C ARG A 258 16.62 1.46 2.81
N ASP A 259 16.32 1.50 4.13
CA ASP A 259 17.00 0.73 5.17
C ASP A 259 16.61 -0.77 5.20
N HIS A 260 16.01 -1.28 4.12
CA HIS A 260 15.51 -2.64 4.00
C HIS A 260 16.16 -3.35 2.81
N GLU A 261 17.48 -3.42 2.79
CA GLU A 261 18.25 -3.99 1.67
C GLU A 261 17.77 -5.39 1.25
N HIS A 262 17.37 -6.23 2.21
CA HIS A 262 16.81 -7.55 1.93
C HIS A 262 15.54 -7.50 1.07
N LEU A 263 14.71 -6.45 1.21
CA LEU A 263 13.52 -6.23 0.36
C LEU A 263 13.92 -5.77 -1.04
N VAL A 264 14.97 -4.96 -1.17
CA VAL A 264 15.51 -4.57 -2.48
C VAL A 264 15.95 -5.80 -3.26
N VAL A 265 16.77 -6.67 -2.63
CA VAL A 265 17.25 -7.91 -3.23
C VAL A 265 16.10 -8.84 -3.63
N ARG A 266 15.10 -8.99 -2.74
CA ARG A 266 13.90 -9.80 -2.98
C ARG A 266 13.07 -9.24 -4.13
N ALA A 267 12.80 -7.94 -4.14
CA ALA A 267 12.01 -7.28 -5.16
C ALA A 267 12.68 -7.33 -6.54
N LEU A 268 14.01 -7.15 -6.61
CA LEU A 268 14.76 -7.30 -7.85
C LEU A 268 14.68 -8.73 -8.41
N ARG A 269 14.73 -9.75 -7.54
CA ARG A 269 14.54 -11.15 -7.98
C ARG A 269 13.17 -11.35 -8.60
N VAL A 270 12.12 -10.79 -8.00
CA VAL A 270 10.76 -10.83 -8.55
C VAL A 270 10.69 -10.06 -9.87
N TRP A 271 11.28 -8.86 -9.92
CA TRP A 271 11.26 -8.01 -11.11
C TRP A 271 11.94 -8.70 -12.30
N ARG A 272 13.14 -9.25 -12.13
CA ARG A 272 13.86 -10.04 -13.15
C ARG A 272 13.02 -11.17 -13.74
N ARG A 273 12.28 -11.87 -12.86
CA ARG A 273 11.42 -12.98 -13.31
C ARG A 273 10.22 -12.49 -14.13
N LEU A 274 9.68 -11.32 -13.79
CA LEU A 274 8.51 -10.74 -14.49
C LEU A 274 8.91 -10.04 -15.79
N PHE A 275 10.13 -9.55 -15.90
CA PHE A 275 10.62 -8.73 -17.03
C PHE A 275 11.99 -9.25 -17.55
N PRO A 276 12.07 -10.50 -18.03
CA PRO A 276 13.33 -11.08 -18.46
C PRO A 276 13.95 -10.32 -19.66
N ASP A 277 13.14 -9.77 -20.54
CA ASP A 277 13.59 -9.03 -21.74
C ASP A 277 14.21 -7.65 -21.42
N GLN A 278 14.00 -7.14 -20.21
CA GLN A 278 14.58 -5.87 -19.75
C GLN A 278 15.91 -6.07 -18.98
N MET A 279 16.43 -7.28 -18.98
CA MET A 279 17.69 -7.64 -18.31
C MET A 279 18.91 -7.53 -19.21
N ASP A 280 18.76 -7.59 -20.54
CA ASP A 280 19.88 -7.47 -21.44
C ASP A 280 20.34 -6.01 -21.57
N PRO A 281 21.59 -5.68 -21.19
CA PRO A 281 22.18 -4.43 -21.61
C PRO A 281 22.32 -4.50 -23.14
N ILE A 282 21.74 -3.54 -23.86
CA ILE A 282 21.96 -3.19 -25.26
C ILE A 282 23.00 -4.11 -25.92
N GLY A 283 22.53 -5.01 -26.81
CA GLY A 283 23.43 -5.88 -27.56
C GLY A 283 24.58 -5.07 -28.20
N PRO A 284 25.72 -5.70 -28.54
CA PRO A 284 26.92 -5.00 -28.93
C PRO A 284 26.58 -3.99 -30.05
N THR A 285 26.97 -2.73 -29.82
CA THR A 285 26.88 -1.65 -30.80
C THR A 285 27.41 -2.19 -32.13
N PRO A 286 26.64 -2.18 -33.22
CA PRO A 286 27.15 -2.66 -34.49
C PRO A 286 28.42 -1.87 -34.82
N ALA A 287 29.51 -2.61 -35.02
CA ALA A 287 30.77 -2.02 -35.39
C ALA A 287 30.54 -1.16 -36.64
N VAL A 288 30.86 0.12 -36.52
CA VAL A 288 30.89 1.01 -37.69
C VAL A 288 31.92 0.43 -38.64
N SER A 289 31.46 -0.19 -39.72
CA SER A 289 32.33 -0.60 -40.79
C SER A 289 32.89 0.66 -41.46
N SER A 290 34.15 0.94 -41.18
CA SER A 290 34.93 1.90 -41.95
C SER A 290 35.13 1.34 -43.36
N ASN A 291 34.26 1.75 -44.26
CA ASN A 291 34.54 1.61 -45.69
C ASN A 291 35.57 2.67 -46.02
N GLU A 292 36.85 2.31 -46.00
CA GLU A 292 37.86 3.01 -46.73
C GLU A 292 37.59 2.83 -48.21
N GLU A 293 37.25 3.91 -48.84
CA GLU A 293 37.25 4.09 -50.29
C GLU A 293 38.63 3.74 -50.84
N ARG A 294 38.69 2.76 -51.73
CA ARG A 294 39.77 2.67 -52.68
C ARG A 294 39.27 3.19 -54.02
N ASN A 295 39.74 4.39 -54.31
CA ASN A 295 39.85 4.89 -55.67
C ASN A 295 40.63 3.91 -56.58
N GLN A 296 40.03 3.56 -57.66
CA GLN A 296 40.70 3.57 -59.00
C GLN A 296 39.67 3.75 -60.08
#